data_545c2607c6c0118c06b5d67aff814599
#
_entry.id   545c2607c6c0118c06b5d67aff814599
#
_cell.length_a   1.000
_cell.length_b   1.000
_cell.length_c   1.000
_cell.angle_alpha   90.00
_cell.angle_beta   90.00
_cell.angle_gamma   90.00
#
_symmetry.space_group_name_H-M   'P 1'
#
loop_
_entity.id
_entity.type
_entity.pdbx_description
1 polymer ?
#
loop_
_entity_poly.entity_id
_entity_poly.type
_entity_poly.pdbx_seq_one_letter_code
_entity_poly.pdbx_strand_id
1 'polypeptide(L)'
;MLKLTDVTWLYEHLPMRFTLSVRQGERIAVLGPSGAGKSTLLNLIAGFLQPASGSIVIDNGEYTYAPPAKRPVSILFQENNLFNHLTVWQNIALGMDPGLKLSVAQRQTLEAIAEQMGLAAFINRLPGELSGGQRQRVALARCLVRKQPLLLLDEPFSALDPALRQEMLSLVEEVCEREQLTMLMVSHSIEDAARIAPRSVVIAEGRILWDGTTDALMSGKESASGLLGIRP
;
A
#
# COMPACT_ATOMS: atom_id res chain seq x y z
N MET A 1 -16.14 -1.91 0.96
CA MET A 1 -14.87 -2.58 1.11
C MET A 1 -14.14 -2.14 2.39
N LEU A 2 -13.66 -0.90 2.53
CA LEU A 2 -13.06 -0.36 3.75
C LEU A 2 -13.93 0.80 4.28
N LYS A 3 -14.21 0.82 5.59
CA LYS A 3 -14.88 1.92 6.26
C LYS A 3 -14.18 2.23 7.60
N LEU A 4 -13.73 3.45 7.72
CA LEU A 4 -13.21 4.04 8.95
C LEU A 4 -14.24 5.03 9.46
N THR A 5 -14.67 4.87 10.70
CA THR A 5 -15.63 5.78 11.34
C THR A 5 -15.01 6.37 12.59
N ASP A 6 -14.66 7.65 12.53
CA ASP A 6 -14.05 8.42 13.61
C ASP A 6 -12.87 7.72 14.32
N VAL A 7 -12.05 7.01 13.53
CA VAL A 7 -10.87 6.29 14.02
C VAL A 7 -9.89 7.29 14.57
N THR A 8 -9.72 7.28 15.89
CA THR A 8 -8.85 8.24 16.61
C THR A 8 -7.63 7.52 17.17
N TRP A 9 -6.46 8.10 16.97
CA TRP A 9 -5.20 7.67 17.55
C TRP A 9 -4.48 8.86 18.17
N LEU A 10 -3.79 8.65 19.29
CA LEU A 10 -3.10 9.71 20.03
C LEU A 10 -1.60 9.62 19.80
N TYR A 11 -1.02 10.65 19.21
CA TYR A 11 0.43 10.84 19.11
C TYR A 11 0.86 11.92 20.11
N GLU A 12 1.59 11.55 21.16
CA GLU A 12 2.06 12.50 22.19
C GLU A 12 0.97 13.50 22.64
N HIS A 13 -0.26 13.01 22.89
CA HIS A 13 -1.46 13.79 23.24
C HIS A 13 -2.15 14.55 22.07
N LEU A 14 -1.61 14.53 20.85
CA LEU A 14 -2.28 15.10 19.69
C LEU A 14 -3.19 14.06 19.05
N PRO A 15 -4.51 14.30 18.97
CA PRO A 15 -5.43 13.36 18.35
C PRO A 15 -5.32 13.43 16.83
N MET A 16 -5.07 12.26 16.22
CA MET A 16 -5.29 12.05 14.79
C MET A 16 -6.63 11.38 14.61
N ARG A 17 -7.47 11.89 13.71
CA ARG A 17 -8.84 11.37 13.47
C ARG A 17 -9.08 11.15 11.99
N PHE A 18 -9.53 9.94 11.66
CA PHE A 18 -9.76 9.53 10.27
C PHE A 18 -11.17 8.96 10.09
N THR A 19 -11.90 9.52 9.14
CA THR A 19 -13.17 8.98 8.62
C THR A 19 -13.01 8.84 7.11
N LEU A 20 -13.15 7.61 6.58
CA LEU A 20 -12.93 7.30 5.18
C LEU A 20 -13.79 6.10 4.77
N SER A 21 -14.39 6.16 3.60
CA SER A 21 -15.06 5.03 2.98
C SER A 21 -14.45 4.73 1.62
N VAL A 22 -14.09 3.47 1.37
CA VAL A 22 -13.47 3.00 0.13
C VAL A 22 -14.32 1.87 -0.44
N ARG A 23 -14.64 1.94 -1.73
CA ARG A 23 -15.39 0.91 -2.45
C ARG A 23 -14.46 -0.23 -2.87
N GLN A 24 -15.03 -1.36 -3.20
CA GLN A 24 -14.26 -2.47 -3.78
C GLN A 24 -13.68 -2.06 -5.14
N GLY A 25 -12.43 -2.45 -5.40
CA GLY A 25 -11.71 -2.13 -6.63
C GLY A 25 -11.27 -0.66 -6.75
N GLU A 26 -11.56 0.19 -5.75
CA GLU A 26 -11.18 1.60 -5.77
C GLU A 26 -9.69 1.77 -5.47
N ARG A 27 -9.03 2.62 -6.24
CA ARG A 27 -7.63 3.02 -6.04
C ARG A 27 -7.59 4.44 -5.51
N ILE A 28 -6.98 4.64 -4.34
CA ILE A 28 -6.90 5.93 -3.66
C ILE A 28 -5.44 6.28 -3.38
N ALA A 29 -5.05 7.49 -3.74
CA ALA A 29 -3.79 8.08 -3.29
C ALA A 29 -4.00 8.85 -1.98
N VAL A 30 -3.10 8.63 -1.03
CA VAL A 30 -3.04 9.34 0.25
C VAL A 30 -1.88 10.31 0.20
N LEU A 31 -2.18 11.59 0.14
CA LEU A 31 -1.25 12.69 -0.06
C LEU A 31 -1.20 13.59 1.19
N GLY A 32 -0.18 14.41 1.29
CA GLY A 32 -0.04 15.40 2.37
C GLY A 32 1.41 15.62 2.80
N PRO A 33 1.69 16.66 3.60
CA PRO A 33 3.03 16.96 4.07
C PRO A 33 3.64 15.83 4.93
N SER A 34 4.96 15.87 5.12
CA SER A 34 5.64 14.96 6.05
C SER A 34 5.10 15.14 7.47
N GLY A 35 4.93 14.04 8.20
CA GLY A 35 4.38 14.06 9.56
C GLY A 35 2.86 14.25 9.64
N ALA A 36 2.14 14.38 8.53
CA ALA A 36 0.68 14.62 8.52
C ALA A 36 -0.17 13.47 9.06
N GLY A 37 0.40 12.25 9.20
CA GLY A 37 -0.32 11.06 9.66
C GLY A 37 -0.67 10.05 8.56
N LYS A 38 -0.07 10.15 7.38
CA LYS A 38 -0.31 9.22 6.25
C LYS A 38 0.02 7.76 6.60
N SER A 39 1.25 7.51 7.05
CA SER A 39 1.68 6.17 7.48
C SER A 39 0.93 5.70 8.73
N THR A 40 0.52 6.64 9.62
CA THR A 40 -0.34 6.34 10.77
C THR A 40 -1.69 5.78 10.30
N LEU A 41 -2.31 6.39 9.29
CA LEU A 41 -3.56 5.87 8.69
C LEU A 41 -3.37 4.44 8.18
N LEU A 42 -2.32 4.16 7.40
CA LEU A 42 -2.05 2.82 6.89
C LEU A 42 -1.79 1.82 8.02
N ASN A 43 -1.02 2.21 9.04
CA ASN A 43 -0.72 1.36 10.18
C ASN A 43 -1.96 1.04 11.05
N LEU A 44 -2.91 1.98 11.17
CA LEU A 44 -4.20 1.74 11.80
C LEU A 44 -5.04 0.74 11.00
N ILE A 45 -5.10 0.88 9.68
CA ILE A 45 -5.82 -0.06 8.79
C ILE A 45 -5.16 -1.45 8.83
N ALA A 46 -3.84 -1.51 8.81
CA ALA A 46 -3.09 -2.77 8.86
C ALA A 46 -3.08 -3.45 10.24
N GLY A 47 -3.41 -2.71 11.33
CA GLY A 47 -3.49 -3.22 12.69
C GLY A 47 -2.18 -3.17 13.47
N PHE A 48 -1.15 -2.48 12.97
CA PHE A 48 0.10 -2.23 13.71
C PHE A 48 -0.08 -1.15 14.78
N LEU A 49 -1.05 -0.25 14.60
CA LEU A 49 -1.51 0.69 15.61
C LEU A 49 -2.95 0.36 15.99
N GLN A 50 -3.27 0.48 17.28
CA GLN A 50 -4.64 0.31 17.77
C GLN A 50 -5.26 1.68 18.02
N PRO A 51 -6.48 1.92 17.52
CA PRO A 51 -7.16 3.19 17.76
C PRO A 51 -7.58 3.33 19.22
N ALA A 52 -7.60 4.57 19.72
CA ALA A 52 -8.17 4.90 21.02
C ALA A 52 -9.71 4.89 20.98
N SER A 53 -10.30 5.17 19.81
CA SER A 53 -11.76 5.12 19.58
C SER A 53 -12.07 5.03 18.09
N GLY A 54 -13.35 4.83 17.77
CA GLY A 54 -13.82 4.66 16.39
C GLY A 54 -13.89 3.20 15.97
N SER A 55 -14.17 2.94 14.69
CA SER A 55 -14.29 1.59 14.17
C SER A 55 -13.61 1.43 12.80
N ILE A 56 -13.06 0.24 12.54
CA ILE A 56 -12.42 -0.18 11.30
C ILE A 56 -13.14 -1.42 10.79
N VAL A 57 -13.84 -1.28 9.67
CA VAL A 57 -14.54 -2.37 8.99
C VAL A 57 -13.87 -2.62 7.65
N ILE A 58 -13.52 -3.87 7.36
CA ILE A 58 -12.94 -4.32 6.09
C ILE A 58 -13.76 -5.50 5.59
N ASP A 59 -14.25 -5.41 4.35
CA ASP A 59 -15.06 -6.46 3.71
C ASP A 59 -16.20 -6.98 4.61
N ASN A 60 -16.97 -6.04 5.20
CA ASN A 60 -18.07 -6.27 6.14
C ASN A 60 -17.68 -6.90 7.50
N GLY A 61 -16.40 -7.19 7.74
CA GLY A 61 -15.89 -7.65 9.03
C GLY A 61 -15.36 -6.50 9.87
N GLU A 62 -15.59 -6.56 11.19
CA GLU A 62 -15.02 -5.60 12.14
C GLU A 62 -13.61 -6.01 12.55
N TYR A 63 -12.65 -5.10 12.37
CA TYR A 63 -11.22 -5.36 12.64
C TYR A 63 -10.57 -4.31 13.55
N THR A 64 -11.33 -3.47 14.23
CA THR A 64 -10.84 -2.33 15.01
C THR A 64 -9.67 -2.71 15.93
N TYR A 65 -9.80 -3.80 16.68
CA TYR A 65 -8.76 -4.28 17.58
C TYR A 65 -8.11 -5.61 17.13
N ALA A 66 -8.41 -6.06 15.92
CA ALA A 66 -7.81 -7.28 15.40
C ALA A 66 -6.32 -7.08 15.11
N PRO A 67 -5.46 -8.05 15.45
CA PRO A 67 -4.03 -7.98 15.12
C PRO A 67 -3.78 -8.07 13.60
N PRO A 68 -2.62 -7.60 13.10
CA PRO A 68 -2.32 -7.57 11.67
C PRO A 68 -2.52 -8.90 10.95
N ALA A 69 -2.16 -10.01 11.59
CA ALA A 69 -2.25 -11.34 11.01
C ALA A 69 -3.70 -11.80 10.70
N LYS A 70 -4.70 -11.20 11.35
CA LYS A 70 -6.13 -11.52 11.17
C LYS A 70 -6.82 -10.58 10.18
N ARG A 71 -6.19 -9.52 9.72
CA ARG A 71 -6.80 -8.54 8.81
C ARG A 71 -6.65 -8.98 7.35
N PRO A 72 -7.68 -8.82 6.52
CA PRO A 72 -7.63 -9.16 5.10
C PRO A 72 -6.91 -8.05 4.30
N VAL A 73 -5.64 -7.80 4.66
CA VAL A 73 -4.82 -6.70 4.15
C VAL A 73 -3.43 -7.20 3.80
N SER A 74 -2.89 -6.76 2.68
CA SER A 74 -1.46 -6.80 2.38
C SER A 74 -0.87 -5.41 2.47
N ILE A 75 0.32 -5.28 3.05
CA ILE A 75 1.02 -3.99 3.16
C ILE A 75 2.45 -4.10 2.65
N LEU A 76 2.83 -3.15 1.80
CA LEU A 76 4.19 -2.89 1.37
C LEU A 76 4.69 -1.63 2.08
N PHE A 77 5.71 -1.78 2.90
CA PHE A 77 6.35 -0.68 3.61
C PHE A 77 7.37 0.04 2.73
N GLN A 78 7.70 1.26 3.05
CA GLN A 78 8.72 2.07 2.40
C GLN A 78 10.09 1.35 2.34
N GLU A 79 10.50 0.72 3.44
CA GLU A 79 11.59 -0.25 3.42
C GLU A 79 11.01 -1.61 3.03
N ASN A 80 11.53 -2.22 1.98
CA ASN A 80 11.00 -3.46 1.38
C ASN A 80 10.87 -4.65 2.35
N ASN A 81 11.50 -4.56 3.53
CA ASN A 81 11.45 -5.54 4.62
C ASN A 81 11.70 -6.98 4.15
N LEU A 82 12.65 -7.17 3.21
CA LEU A 82 13.05 -8.50 2.77
C LEU A 82 13.95 -9.16 3.81
N PHE A 83 13.80 -10.46 3.95
CA PHE A 83 14.66 -11.26 4.79
C PHE A 83 15.96 -11.59 4.02
N ASN A 84 17.05 -10.94 4.39
CA ASN A 84 18.33 -11.00 3.67
C ASN A 84 18.95 -12.40 3.60
N HIS A 85 18.60 -13.29 4.51
CA HIS A 85 19.08 -14.67 4.59
C HIS A 85 18.19 -15.67 3.83
N LEU A 86 17.08 -15.19 3.25
CA LEU A 86 16.14 -16.00 2.45
C LEU A 86 16.26 -15.62 0.97
N THR A 87 16.14 -16.62 0.11
CA THR A 87 16.11 -16.41 -1.35
C THR A 87 14.87 -15.60 -1.77
N VAL A 88 14.84 -15.15 -3.02
CA VAL A 88 13.65 -14.53 -3.64
C VAL A 88 12.45 -15.44 -3.49
N TRP A 89 12.57 -16.71 -3.85
CA TRP A 89 11.51 -17.71 -3.71
C TRP A 89 10.98 -17.77 -2.28
N GLN A 90 11.87 -17.90 -1.29
CA GLN A 90 11.50 -17.97 0.11
C GLN A 90 10.84 -16.69 0.61
N ASN A 91 11.36 -15.52 0.22
CA ASN A 91 10.74 -14.24 0.56
C ASN A 91 9.30 -14.12 0.05
N ILE A 92 9.03 -14.55 -1.19
CA ILE A 92 7.69 -14.55 -1.75
C ILE A 92 6.82 -15.60 -1.04
N ALA A 93 7.34 -16.82 -0.83
CA ALA A 93 6.64 -17.92 -0.19
C ALA A 93 6.12 -17.60 1.21
N LEU A 94 6.85 -16.76 1.99
CA LEU A 94 6.40 -16.25 3.30
C LEU A 94 5.05 -15.52 3.23
N GLY A 95 4.69 -14.96 2.08
CA GLY A 95 3.38 -14.36 1.88
C GLY A 95 2.24 -15.38 1.92
N MET A 96 2.52 -16.66 1.63
CA MET A 96 1.53 -17.74 1.62
C MET A 96 1.56 -18.59 2.89
N ASP A 97 2.77 -18.96 3.32
CA ASP A 97 2.96 -19.79 4.51
C ASP A 97 4.27 -19.41 5.23
N PRO A 98 4.19 -18.99 6.51
CA PRO A 98 5.37 -18.67 7.32
C PRO A 98 6.33 -19.86 7.52
N GLY A 99 5.82 -21.10 7.42
CA GLY A 99 6.61 -22.32 7.52
C GLY A 99 7.27 -22.76 6.22
N LEU A 100 7.07 -22.02 5.11
CA LEU A 100 7.56 -22.31 3.76
C LEU A 100 7.11 -23.68 3.22
N LYS A 101 6.01 -24.22 3.73
CA LYS A 101 5.43 -25.51 3.34
C LYS A 101 4.31 -25.30 2.33
N LEU A 102 4.69 -25.01 1.08
CA LEU A 102 3.72 -24.72 0.04
C LEU A 102 3.15 -26.00 -0.59
N SER A 103 1.84 -26.03 -0.79
CA SER A 103 1.16 -27.01 -1.64
C SER A 103 1.58 -26.82 -3.11
N VAL A 104 1.25 -27.82 -3.96
CA VAL A 104 1.54 -27.74 -5.41
C VAL A 104 0.88 -26.49 -6.02
N ALA A 105 -0.39 -26.24 -5.71
CA ALA A 105 -1.12 -25.09 -6.22
C ALA A 105 -0.50 -23.73 -5.78
N GLN A 106 -0.04 -23.64 -4.53
CA GLN A 106 0.65 -22.45 -4.04
C GLN A 106 1.99 -22.22 -4.74
N ARG A 107 2.76 -23.28 -5.01
CA ARG A 107 4.02 -23.17 -5.79
C ARG A 107 3.75 -22.65 -7.19
N GLN A 108 2.75 -23.17 -7.89
CA GLN A 108 2.35 -22.70 -9.22
C GLN A 108 1.93 -21.21 -9.20
N THR A 109 1.17 -20.79 -8.18
CA THR A 109 0.80 -19.38 -8.00
C THR A 109 2.03 -18.50 -7.79
N LEU A 110 3.00 -18.95 -6.96
CA LEU A 110 4.24 -18.22 -6.72
C LEU A 110 5.06 -18.08 -8.00
N GLU A 111 5.24 -19.17 -8.75
CA GLU A 111 5.98 -19.18 -10.01
C GLU A 111 5.35 -18.24 -11.03
N ALA A 112 4.02 -18.26 -11.19
CA ALA A 112 3.31 -17.37 -12.08
C ALA A 112 3.48 -15.88 -11.69
N ILE A 113 3.42 -15.55 -10.40
CA ILE A 113 3.65 -14.18 -9.93
C ILE A 113 5.12 -13.79 -10.10
N ALA A 114 6.07 -14.69 -9.82
CA ALA A 114 7.49 -14.43 -10.02
C ALA A 114 7.82 -14.15 -11.50
N GLU A 115 7.20 -14.89 -12.42
CA GLU A 115 7.34 -14.67 -13.86
C GLU A 115 6.75 -13.30 -14.26
N GLN A 116 5.54 -13.00 -13.84
CA GLN A 116 4.89 -11.70 -14.09
C GLN A 116 5.72 -10.52 -13.58
N MET A 117 6.39 -10.67 -12.43
CA MET A 117 7.26 -9.65 -11.84
C MET A 117 8.66 -9.61 -12.50
N GLY A 118 8.93 -10.46 -13.51
CA GLY A 118 10.26 -10.57 -14.12
C GLY A 118 11.33 -11.09 -13.16
N LEU A 119 10.95 -11.92 -12.17
CA LEU A 119 11.83 -12.43 -11.12
C LEU A 119 12.27 -13.88 -11.35
N ALA A 120 11.76 -14.57 -12.37
CA ALA A 120 12.02 -15.99 -12.60
C ALA A 120 13.53 -16.32 -12.65
N ALA A 121 14.32 -15.50 -13.35
CA ALA A 121 15.78 -15.69 -13.47
C ALA A 121 16.54 -15.42 -12.14
N PHE A 122 15.89 -14.80 -11.15
CA PHE A 122 16.49 -14.40 -9.89
C PHE A 122 15.96 -15.20 -8.70
N ILE A 123 15.10 -16.17 -8.94
CA ILE A 123 14.28 -16.87 -7.93
C ILE A 123 15.11 -17.48 -6.79
N ASN A 124 16.32 -17.92 -7.08
CA ASN A 124 17.25 -18.53 -6.12
C ASN A 124 18.27 -17.56 -5.53
N ARG A 125 18.27 -16.28 -5.92
CA ARG A 125 19.19 -15.27 -5.40
C ARG A 125 18.76 -14.77 -4.02
N LEU A 126 19.73 -14.26 -3.27
CA LEU A 126 19.50 -13.52 -2.04
C LEU A 126 19.22 -12.04 -2.33
N PRO A 127 18.50 -11.31 -1.46
CA PRO A 127 18.22 -9.89 -1.64
C PRO A 127 19.46 -9.01 -1.85
N GLY A 128 20.60 -9.35 -1.27
CA GLY A 128 21.87 -8.64 -1.45
C GLY A 128 22.44 -8.73 -2.87
N GLU A 129 22.00 -9.69 -3.67
CA GLU A 129 22.44 -9.92 -5.06
C GLU A 129 21.49 -9.26 -6.09
N LEU A 130 20.48 -8.50 -5.60
CA LEU A 130 19.45 -7.87 -6.41
C LEU A 130 19.64 -6.35 -6.50
N SER A 131 19.22 -5.76 -7.62
CA SER A 131 19.05 -4.31 -7.72
C SER A 131 17.94 -3.80 -6.79
N GLY A 132 17.89 -2.48 -6.55
CA GLY A 132 16.83 -1.86 -5.76
C GLY A 132 15.44 -2.19 -6.29
N GLY A 133 15.23 -2.07 -7.60
CA GLY A 133 13.95 -2.40 -8.22
C GLY A 133 13.59 -3.88 -8.17
N GLN A 134 14.57 -4.77 -8.32
CA GLN A 134 14.32 -6.20 -8.14
C GLN A 134 13.88 -6.52 -6.71
N ARG A 135 14.52 -5.94 -5.70
CA ARG A 135 14.07 -6.08 -4.30
C ARG A 135 12.64 -5.61 -4.12
N GLN A 136 12.28 -4.49 -4.73
CA GLN A 136 10.94 -3.94 -4.64
C GLN A 136 9.89 -4.84 -5.31
N ARG A 137 10.20 -5.41 -6.48
CA ARG A 137 9.34 -6.41 -7.13
C ARG A 137 9.16 -7.66 -6.26
N VAL A 138 10.20 -8.13 -5.57
CA VAL A 138 10.08 -9.25 -4.62
C VAL A 138 9.14 -8.91 -3.47
N ALA A 139 9.25 -7.71 -2.89
CA ALA A 139 8.37 -7.28 -1.80
C ALA A 139 6.91 -7.13 -2.28
N LEU A 140 6.69 -6.59 -3.47
CA LEU A 140 5.36 -6.53 -4.08
C LEU A 140 4.80 -7.93 -4.38
N ALA A 141 5.60 -8.83 -4.97
CA ALA A 141 5.21 -10.21 -5.21
C ALA A 141 4.77 -10.92 -3.93
N ARG A 142 5.51 -10.72 -2.82
CA ARG A 142 5.13 -11.24 -1.49
C ARG A 142 3.78 -10.70 -1.00
N CYS A 143 3.44 -9.45 -1.31
CA CYS A 143 2.12 -8.91 -0.98
C CYS A 143 1.01 -9.55 -1.82
N LEU A 144 1.25 -9.75 -3.12
CA LEU A 144 0.26 -10.24 -4.07
C LEU A 144 -0.09 -11.73 -3.88
N VAL A 145 0.90 -12.57 -3.57
CA VAL A 145 0.66 -14.01 -3.33
C VAL A 145 -0.29 -14.27 -2.16
N ARG A 146 -0.46 -13.29 -1.25
CA ARG A 146 -1.40 -13.36 -0.13
C ARG A 146 -2.86 -13.33 -0.57
N LYS A 147 -3.14 -12.84 -1.79
CA LYS A 147 -4.50 -12.68 -2.34
C LYS A 147 -5.46 -11.95 -1.38
N GLN A 148 -4.97 -10.93 -0.69
CA GLN A 148 -5.81 -10.11 0.18
C GLN A 148 -6.53 -9.04 -0.65
N PRO A 149 -7.82 -8.74 -0.35
CA PRO A 149 -8.62 -7.82 -1.15
C PRO A 149 -8.20 -6.35 -1.00
N LEU A 150 -7.42 -6.00 0.04
CA LEU A 150 -6.94 -4.64 0.30
C LEU A 150 -5.41 -4.60 0.27
N LEU A 151 -4.86 -3.79 -0.64
CA LEU A 151 -3.43 -3.53 -0.78
C LEU A 151 -3.10 -2.13 -0.25
N LEU A 152 -2.20 -2.07 0.71
CA LEU A 152 -1.66 -0.84 1.27
C LEU A 152 -0.21 -0.67 0.82
N LEU A 153 0.12 0.50 0.28
CA LEU A 153 1.46 0.84 -0.21
C LEU A 153 1.93 2.11 0.50
N ASP A 154 2.99 2.03 1.29
CA ASP A 154 3.56 3.18 2.00
C ASP A 154 4.81 3.65 1.28
N GLU A 155 4.69 4.72 0.48
CA GLU A 155 5.75 5.33 -0.33
C GLU A 155 6.56 4.31 -1.17
N PRO A 156 5.88 3.42 -1.90
CA PRO A 156 6.50 2.22 -2.45
C PRO A 156 7.61 2.52 -3.46
N PHE A 157 7.63 3.71 -4.07
CA PHE A 157 8.52 4.02 -5.20
C PHE A 157 9.42 5.24 -4.97
N SER A 158 9.47 5.77 -3.74
CA SER A 158 10.22 6.98 -3.40
C SER A 158 11.74 6.88 -3.64
N ALA A 159 12.30 5.66 -3.50
CA ALA A 159 13.74 5.40 -3.65
C ALA A 159 14.15 4.90 -5.05
N LEU A 160 13.22 4.88 -6.03
CA LEU A 160 13.50 4.40 -7.39
C LEU A 160 13.89 5.54 -8.33
N ASP A 161 14.73 5.22 -9.31
CA ASP A 161 14.98 6.11 -10.45
C ASP A 161 13.69 6.29 -11.28
N PRO A 162 13.59 7.38 -12.07
CA PRO A 162 12.36 7.72 -12.78
C PRO A 162 11.85 6.63 -13.74
N ALA A 163 12.75 5.94 -14.45
CA ALA A 163 12.35 4.92 -15.42
C ALA A 163 11.75 3.69 -14.71
N LEU A 164 12.45 3.21 -13.70
CA LEU A 164 12.00 2.06 -12.89
C LEU A 164 10.71 2.38 -12.12
N ARG A 165 10.58 3.62 -11.62
CA ARG A 165 9.36 4.09 -10.97
C ARG A 165 8.15 4.00 -11.90
N GLN A 166 8.29 4.45 -13.15
CA GLN A 166 7.22 4.36 -14.15
C GLN A 166 6.85 2.92 -14.48
N GLU A 167 7.84 2.04 -14.58
CA GLU A 167 7.62 0.61 -14.80
C GLU A 167 6.84 -0.03 -13.63
N MET A 168 7.22 0.29 -12.39
CA MET A 168 6.56 -0.23 -11.18
C MET A 168 5.12 0.30 -11.02
N LEU A 169 4.86 1.56 -11.37
CA LEU A 169 3.50 2.12 -11.39
C LEU A 169 2.62 1.38 -12.40
N SER A 170 3.11 1.13 -13.63
CA SER A 170 2.39 0.34 -14.63
C SER A 170 2.07 -1.06 -14.14
N LEU A 171 3.04 -1.71 -13.51
CA LEU A 171 2.89 -3.06 -12.98
C LEU A 171 1.82 -3.13 -11.88
N VAL A 172 1.84 -2.19 -10.94
CA VAL A 172 0.82 -2.12 -9.87
C VAL A 172 -0.56 -1.83 -10.44
N GLU A 173 -0.66 -0.92 -11.43
CA GLU A 173 -1.90 -0.62 -12.11
C GLU A 173 -2.49 -1.86 -12.79
N GLU A 174 -1.70 -2.56 -13.61
CA GLU A 174 -2.10 -3.79 -14.29
C GLU A 174 -2.60 -4.85 -13.29
N VAL A 175 -1.86 -5.06 -12.19
CA VAL A 175 -2.25 -6.04 -11.17
C VAL A 175 -3.54 -5.63 -10.47
N CYS A 176 -3.69 -4.36 -10.09
CA CYS A 176 -4.91 -3.88 -9.43
C CYS A 176 -6.14 -4.05 -10.34
N GLU A 177 -6.00 -3.78 -11.64
CA GLU A 177 -7.08 -3.95 -12.61
C GLU A 177 -7.44 -5.43 -12.82
N ARG A 178 -6.45 -6.27 -13.05
CA ARG A 178 -6.67 -7.69 -13.30
C ARG A 178 -7.29 -8.42 -12.10
N GLU A 179 -6.77 -8.16 -10.91
CA GLU A 179 -7.20 -8.83 -9.67
C GLU A 179 -8.33 -8.06 -8.95
N GLN A 180 -8.81 -6.93 -9.53
CA GLN A 180 -9.84 -6.06 -8.92
C GLN A 180 -9.51 -5.67 -7.48
N LEU A 181 -8.23 -5.39 -7.20
CA LEU A 181 -7.76 -5.04 -5.87
C LEU A 181 -8.21 -3.64 -5.47
N THR A 182 -8.62 -3.50 -4.22
CA THR A 182 -8.75 -2.19 -3.59
C THR A 182 -7.38 -1.73 -3.10
N MET A 183 -6.98 -0.50 -3.38
CA MET A 183 -5.63 -0.01 -3.07
C MET A 183 -5.66 1.36 -2.40
N LEU A 184 -4.86 1.51 -1.34
CA LEU A 184 -4.45 2.79 -0.79
C LEU A 184 -2.94 2.94 -0.93
N MET A 185 -2.48 4.00 -1.60
CA MET A 185 -1.06 4.29 -1.79
C MET A 185 -0.71 5.65 -1.18
N VAL A 186 0.16 5.66 -0.20
CA VAL A 186 0.81 6.89 0.26
C VAL A 186 1.87 7.29 -0.76
N SER A 187 1.83 8.54 -1.21
CA SER A 187 2.83 9.10 -2.11
C SER A 187 3.12 10.56 -1.74
N HIS A 188 4.34 11.01 -2.06
CA HIS A 188 4.71 12.43 -2.07
C HIS A 188 4.60 13.05 -3.46
N SER A 189 4.39 12.25 -4.51
CA SER A 189 4.27 12.73 -5.88
C SER A 189 2.80 12.70 -6.30
N ILE A 190 2.34 13.87 -6.74
CA ILE A 190 1.01 14.01 -7.33
C ILE A 190 0.95 13.35 -8.71
N GLU A 191 2.06 13.31 -9.44
CA GLU A 191 2.16 12.66 -10.75
C GLU A 191 1.94 11.16 -10.63
N ASP A 192 2.53 10.51 -9.61
CA ASP A 192 2.28 9.09 -9.34
C ASP A 192 0.83 8.84 -8.95
N ALA A 193 0.30 9.73 -8.09
CA ALA A 193 -1.09 9.67 -7.67
C ALA A 193 -2.04 9.77 -8.87
N ALA A 194 -1.81 10.73 -9.77
CA ALA A 194 -2.62 10.94 -10.95
C ALA A 194 -2.61 9.75 -11.91
N ARG A 195 -1.48 9.06 -11.99
CA ARG A 195 -1.34 7.90 -12.85
C ARG A 195 -2.10 6.68 -12.33
N ILE A 196 -2.04 6.41 -11.02
CA ILE A 196 -2.48 5.13 -10.48
C ILE A 196 -3.83 5.19 -9.77
N ALA A 197 -4.24 6.36 -9.27
CA ALA A 197 -5.40 6.52 -8.43
C ALA A 197 -6.34 7.62 -8.95
N PRO A 198 -7.55 7.28 -9.40
CA PRO A 198 -8.55 8.27 -9.83
C PRO A 198 -9.04 9.18 -8.69
N ARG A 199 -8.92 8.73 -7.43
CA ARG A 199 -9.31 9.46 -6.23
C ARG A 199 -8.12 9.69 -5.33
N SER A 200 -8.05 10.88 -4.75
CA SER A 200 -7.04 11.24 -3.76
C SER A 200 -7.67 11.74 -2.47
N VAL A 201 -7.01 11.48 -1.36
CA VAL A 201 -7.30 12.11 -0.07
C VAL A 201 -6.06 12.88 0.39
N VAL A 202 -6.26 14.08 0.92
CA VAL A 202 -5.17 14.89 1.46
C VAL A 202 -5.28 14.91 2.97
N ILE A 203 -4.22 14.44 3.63
CA ILE A 203 -4.09 14.43 5.08
C ILE A 203 -3.17 15.59 5.50
N ALA A 204 -3.64 16.38 6.44
CA ALA A 204 -2.83 17.35 7.17
C ALA A 204 -3.34 17.43 8.61
N GLU A 205 -2.44 17.78 9.53
CA GLU A 205 -2.77 17.92 10.96
C GLU A 205 -3.52 16.72 11.56
N GLY A 206 -3.17 15.52 11.14
CA GLY A 206 -3.77 14.28 11.65
C GLY A 206 -5.23 14.02 11.21
N ARG A 207 -5.71 14.66 10.16
CA ARG A 207 -7.07 14.47 9.63
C ARG A 207 -7.12 14.54 8.11
N ILE A 208 -8.16 13.95 7.52
CA ILE A 208 -8.45 14.11 6.09
C ILE A 208 -9.09 15.49 5.91
N LEU A 209 -8.38 16.38 5.20
CA LEU A 209 -8.85 17.73 4.90
C LEU A 209 -9.58 17.81 3.56
N TRP A 210 -9.25 16.91 2.64
CA TRP A 210 -9.84 16.89 1.32
C TRP A 210 -9.95 15.47 0.80
N ASP A 211 -10.98 15.19 0.02
CA ASP A 211 -11.31 13.91 -0.58
C ASP A 211 -12.05 14.15 -1.90
N GLY A 212 -11.45 13.76 -3.01
CA GLY A 212 -12.01 14.03 -4.35
C GLY A 212 -11.24 13.35 -5.46
N THR A 213 -11.51 13.74 -6.72
CA THR A 213 -10.80 13.20 -7.87
C THR A 213 -9.39 13.76 -7.96
N THR A 214 -8.44 12.91 -8.31
CA THR A 214 -7.03 13.33 -8.42
C THR A 214 -6.86 14.45 -9.45
N ASP A 215 -7.62 14.44 -10.54
CA ASP A 215 -7.62 15.49 -11.57
C ASP A 215 -8.07 16.86 -11.01
N ALA A 216 -9.10 16.88 -10.16
CA ALA A 216 -9.54 18.12 -9.51
C ALA A 216 -8.41 18.70 -8.64
N LEU A 217 -7.71 17.85 -7.88
CA LEU A 217 -6.58 18.26 -7.06
C LEU A 217 -5.44 18.82 -7.91
N MET A 218 -5.12 18.17 -9.04
CA MET A 218 -4.08 18.61 -9.97
C MET A 218 -4.39 19.95 -10.66
N SER A 219 -5.66 20.30 -10.81
CA SER A 219 -6.06 21.58 -11.42
C SER A 219 -5.55 22.81 -10.65
N GLY A 220 -5.07 22.64 -9.41
CA GLY A 220 -4.60 23.69 -8.54
C GLY A 220 -5.71 24.53 -7.91
N LYS A 221 -6.98 24.29 -8.26
CA LYS A 221 -8.13 25.10 -7.81
C LYS A 221 -8.68 24.67 -6.45
N GLU A 222 -8.32 23.48 -6.00
CA GLU A 222 -8.77 22.94 -4.72
C GLU A 222 -8.00 23.58 -3.55
N SER A 223 -8.67 23.79 -2.42
CA SER A 223 -8.04 24.35 -1.23
C SER A 223 -6.85 23.52 -0.72
N ALA A 224 -6.88 22.21 -0.95
CA ALA A 224 -5.82 21.30 -0.57
C ALA A 224 -4.61 21.31 -1.52
N SER A 225 -4.75 21.85 -2.75
CA SER A 225 -3.66 21.90 -3.75
C SER A 225 -2.46 22.67 -3.21
N GLY A 226 -2.71 23.78 -2.49
CA GLY A 226 -1.65 24.59 -1.88
C GLY A 226 -0.82 23.84 -0.84
N LEU A 227 -1.40 22.88 -0.11
CA LEU A 227 -0.69 22.02 0.85
C LEU A 227 0.33 21.09 0.20
N LEU A 228 0.13 20.80 -1.09
CA LEU A 228 0.97 19.95 -1.90
C LEU A 228 1.93 20.74 -2.80
N GLY A 229 1.92 22.09 -2.70
CA GLY A 229 2.72 22.95 -3.55
C GLY A 229 2.22 23.08 -5.00
N ILE A 230 1.00 22.60 -5.29
CA ILE A 230 0.38 22.69 -6.61
C ILE A 230 -0.20 24.11 -6.75
N ARG A 231 0.20 24.78 -7.81
CA ARG A 231 -0.29 26.14 -8.16
C ARG A 231 -1.22 26.03 -9.37
N PRO A 232 -2.27 26.87 -9.44
CA PRO A 232 -3.17 26.91 -10.59
C PRO A 232 -2.46 27.37 -11.87
#